data_4bb21a7200ee2232f212f0fca46a843e
#
_entry.id   4bb21a7200ee2232f212f0fca46a843e
#
_cell.length_a   1.000
_cell.length_b   1.000
_cell.length_c   1.000
_cell.angle_alpha   90.00
_cell.angle_beta   90.00
_cell.angle_gamma   90.00
#
_symmetry.space_group_name_H-M   'P 1'
#
loop_
_entity.id
_entity.type
_entity.pdbx_description
1 polymer ?
#
loop_
_entity_poly.entity_id
_entity_poly.type
_entity_poly.pdbx_seq_one_letter_code
_entity_poly.pdbx_strand_id
1 'polypeptide(L)'
;MPRRTDKTSDFERWSEALLSPEWETRLNATEALGKMKDKRAVKSLLAALKDEDEYVREGAAWALGQIGDQSAVPALIAAVKDKDKYVREGAVTSLGDLANKRAIKPLIQALKSGDESMRRTAEKALLNLGEPVIEELLLLLKDSDWDIRWRAVHVLGATKNKKACEPLIARLGDENRYVREAAAIALGEIEDKSAVEPLIKALQDENKYVREEATTALAEIRDKRSVSPLIKALHDKDWGVRWGVANALGELEDPIAIDPLIKALDDEVRYVREGAASALQRIGKPAVKKLIENLQDPSANVRRWSAWTLGKIKDQRAAKYLINALQDKDSGVQFAAEVALTELEE
;
A
#
# COMPACT_ATOMS: atom_id res chain seq x y z
N MET A 1 43.06 17.02 -13.39
CA MET A 1 42.31 17.60 -12.27
C MET A 1 41.06 18.26 -12.84
N PRO A 2 39.84 17.88 -12.48
CA PRO A 2 38.65 18.61 -12.89
C PRO A 2 38.69 19.99 -12.23
N ARG A 3 38.53 21.04 -13.04
CA ARG A 3 38.40 22.43 -12.56
C ARG A 3 37.23 22.47 -11.57
N ARG A 4 37.48 22.94 -10.32
CA ARG A 4 36.41 23.38 -9.43
C ARG A 4 35.68 24.51 -10.17
N THR A 5 34.51 24.20 -10.72
CA THR A 5 33.60 25.23 -11.23
C THR A 5 33.27 26.11 -10.05
N ASP A 6 33.55 27.42 -10.20
CA ASP A 6 33.23 28.40 -9.17
C ASP A 6 31.70 28.53 -9.11
N LYS A 7 31.08 27.89 -8.11
CA LYS A 7 29.63 27.88 -7.93
C LYS A 7 29.00 29.28 -7.91
N THR A 8 29.79 30.28 -7.55
CA THR A 8 29.35 31.68 -7.53
C THR A 8 29.21 32.22 -8.95
N SER A 9 30.17 31.93 -9.83
CA SER A 9 30.17 32.31 -11.25
C SER A 9 29.03 31.62 -12.02
N ASP A 10 28.76 30.33 -11.74
CA ASP A 10 27.65 29.60 -12.36
C ASP A 10 26.28 30.15 -11.93
N PHE A 11 26.12 30.53 -10.66
CA PHE A 11 24.90 31.15 -10.17
C PHE A 11 24.60 32.50 -10.84
N GLU A 12 25.61 33.37 -10.93
CA GLU A 12 25.48 34.68 -11.57
C GLU A 12 25.10 34.52 -13.04
N ARG A 13 25.77 33.65 -13.77
CA ARG A 13 25.49 33.32 -15.19
C ARG A 13 24.05 32.89 -15.39
N TRP A 14 23.53 31.95 -14.57
CA TRP A 14 22.16 31.45 -14.73
C TRP A 14 21.12 32.47 -14.26
N SER A 15 21.45 33.28 -13.25
CA SER A 15 20.58 34.38 -12.83
C SER A 15 20.43 35.45 -13.92
N GLU A 16 21.47 35.72 -14.65
CA GLU A 16 21.45 36.63 -15.80
C GLU A 16 20.70 36.01 -17.00
N ALA A 17 20.87 34.71 -17.25
CA ALA A 17 20.18 33.98 -18.31
C ALA A 17 18.64 33.96 -18.14
N LEU A 18 18.11 34.13 -16.93
CA LEU A 18 16.67 34.32 -16.71
C LEU A 18 16.10 35.62 -17.34
N LEU A 19 16.94 36.55 -17.72
CA LEU A 19 16.55 37.81 -18.36
C LEU A 19 16.68 37.77 -19.87
N SER A 20 17.04 36.63 -20.44
CA SER A 20 17.20 36.46 -21.89
C SER A 20 15.90 36.72 -22.67
N PRO A 21 15.92 37.31 -23.85
CA PRO A 21 14.75 37.41 -24.74
C PRO A 21 14.25 36.03 -25.17
N GLU A 22 15.14 35.03 -25.27
CA GLU A 22 14.86 33.68 -25.74
C GLU A 22 14.29 32.82 -24.61
N TRP A 23 13.05 32.32 -24.76
CA TRP A 23 12.38 31.52 -23.74
C TRP A 23 13.14 30.23 -23.38
N GLU A 24 13.76 29.56 -24.37
CA GLU A 24 14.57 28.34 -24.16
C GLU A 24 15.77 28.60 -23.22
N THR A 25 16.39 29.77 -23.36
CA THR A 25 17.48 30.20 -22.48
C THR A 25 16.97 30.44 -21.06
N ARG A 26 15.79 31.07 -20.90
CA ARG A 26 15.17 31.30 -19.61
C ARG A 26 14.76 29.98 -18.97
N LEU A 27 14.19 29.02 -19.73
CA LEU A 27 13.85 27.68 -19.24
C LEU A 27 15.10 26.94 -18.73
N ASN A 28 16.15 26.87 -19.54
CA ASN A 28 17.42 26.23 -19.14
C ASN A 28 17.98 26.86 -17.86
N ALA A 29 17.82 28.15 -17.68
CA ALA A 29 18.25 28.86 -16.46
C ALA A 29 17.39 28.43 -15.25
N THR A 30 16.06 28.29 -15.39
CA THR A 30 15.21 27.79 -14.28
C THR A 30 15.65 26.40 -13.84
N GLU A 31 15.89 25.48 -14.77
CA GLU A 31 16.35 24.13 -14.45
C GLU A 31 17.72 24.10 -13.77
N ALA A 32 18.66 24.88 -14.28
CA ALA A 32 20.01 24.97 -13.72
C ALA A 32 19.98 25.49 -12.28
N LEU A 33 19.23 26.56 -12.01
CA LEU A 33 19.08 27.14 -10.68
C LEU A 33 18.36 26.20 -9.72
N GLY A 34 17.34 25.46 -10.19
CA GLY A 34 16.67 24.43 -9.42
C GLY A 34 17.61 23.28 -9.00
N LYS A 35 18.43 22.79 -9.92
CA LYS A 35 19.45 21.75 -9.67
C LYS A 35 20.55 22.23 -8.70
N MET A 36 20.89 23.51 -8.72
CA MET A 36 21.86 24.10 -7.79
C MET A 36 21.33 24.16 -6.34
N LYS A 37 20.02 24.18 -6.17
CA LYS A 37 19.35 24.30 -4.84
C LYS A 37 19.82 25.52 -4.03
N ASP A 38 20.20 26.60 -4.71
CA ASP A 38 20.68 27.82 -4.05
C ASP A 38 19.52 28.78 -3.75
N LYS A 39 19.30 29.07 -2.48
CA LYS A 39 18.21 29.95 -2.04
C LYS A 39 18.30 31.39 -2.60
N ARG A 40 19.48 31.84 -3.03
CA ARG A 40 19.65 33.14 -3.70
C ARG A 40 18.79 33.25 -4.96
N ALA A 41 18.52 32.11 -5.65
CA ALA A 41 17.71 32.07 -6.85
C ALA A 41 16.21 32.30 -6.63
N VAL A 42 15.72 32.17 -5.38
CA VAL A 42 14.28 32.21 -5.10
C VAL A 42 13.62 33.48 -5.63
N LYS A 43 14.22 34.66 -5.41
CA LYS A 43 13.65 35.92 -5.86
C LYS A 43 13.51 36.00 -7.40
N SER A 44 14.50 35.56 -8.14
CA SER A 44 14.48 35.54 -9.61
C SER A 44 13.50 34.50 -10.14
N LEU A 45 13.42 33.31 -9.52
CA LEU A 45 12.48 32.27 -9.89
C LEU A 45 11.02 32.66 -9.56
N LEU A 46 10.78 33.42 -8.50
CA LEU A 46 9.45 34.00 -8.22
C LEU A 46 9.00 35.00 -9.31
N ALA A 47 9.94 35.71 -9.95
CA ALA A 47 9.64 36.53 -11.12
C ALA A 47 9.34 35.65 -12.34
N ALA A 48 10.13 34.59 -12.58
CA ALA A 48 9.96 33.64 -13.67
C ALA A 48 8.64 32.85 -13.61
N LEU A 49 8.02 32.71 -12.45
CA LEU A 49 6.63 32.19 -12.32
C LEU A 49 5.57 33.06 -13.03
N LYS A 50 5.93 34.27 -13.45
CA LYS A 50 5.04 35.20 -14.16
C LYS A 50 5.48 35.41 -15.62
N ASP A 51 6.37 34.57 -16.12
CA ASP A 51 6.85 34.63 -17.50
C ASP A 51 5.69 34.50 -18.49
N GLU A 52 5.83 35.11 -19.65
CA GLU A 52 4.84 34.99 -20.73
C GLU A 52 4.75 33.56 -21.26
N ASP A 53 5.89 32.83 -21.26
CA ASP A 53 6.04 31.48 -21.75
C ASP A 53 5.68 30.44 -20.66
N GLU A 54 4.89 29.46 -21.01
CA GLU A 54 4.43 28.42 -20.07
C GLU A 54 5.52 27.47 -19.62
N TYR A 55 6.47 27.13 -20.48
CA TYR A 55 7.59 26.24 -20.12
C TYR A 55 8.51 26.90 -19.08
N VAL A 56 8.73 28.21 -19.19
CA VAL A 56 9.51 28.96 -18.22
C VAL A 56 8.78 29.02 -16.87
N ARG A 57 7.45 29.22 -16.88
CA ARG A 57 6.67 29.21 -15.65
C ARG A 57 6.66 27.84 -14.98
N GLU A 58 6.52 26.75 -15.77
CA GLU A 58 6.60 25.37 -15.27
C GLU A 58 7.98 25.07 -14.65
N GLY A 59 9.05 25.41 -15.40
CA GLY A 59 10.43 25.24 -14.91
C GLY A 59 10.69 26.02 -13.63
N ALA A 60 10.16 27.24 -13.52
CA ALA A 60 10.27 28.06 -12.30
C ALA A 60 9.52 27.42 -11.11
N ALA A 61 8.31 26.88 -11.33
CA ALA A 61 7.56 26.18 -10.31
C ALA A 61 8.34 24.97 -9.79
N TRP A 62 8.85 24.12 -10.69
CA TRP A 62 9.68 22.98 -10.35
C TRP A 62 10.95 23.38 -9.58
N ALA A 63 11.66 24.41 -10.09
CA ALA A 63 12.90 24.87 -9.45
C ALA A 63 12.68 25.36 -8.02
N LEU A 64 11.60 26.07 -7.76
CA LEU A 64 11.23 26.53 -6.41
C LEU A 64 10.94 25.36 -5.46
N GLY A 65 10.29 24.29 -5.96
CA GLY A 65 10.11 23.04 -5.22
C GLY A 65 11.44 22.38 -4.87
N GLN A 66 12.36 22.28 -5.85
CA GLN A 66 13.70 21.70 -5.65
C GLN A 66 14.57 22.46 -4.64
N ILE A 67 14.47 23.79 -4.62
CA ILE A 67 15.20 24.64 -3.67
C ILE A 67 14.66 24.47 -2.25
N GLY A 68 13.38 24.19 -2.09
CA GLY A 68 12.79 23.90 -0.78
C GLY A 68 12.59 25.13 0.11
N ASP A 69 12.61 26.36 -0.43
CA ASP A 69 12.41 27.56 0.37
C ASP A 69 10.94 27.88 0.60
N GLN A 70 10.54 27.96 1.87
CA GLN A 70 9.17 28.19 2.31
C GLN A 70 8.58 29.54 1.85
N SER A 71 9.42 30.50 1.50
CA SER A 71 8.97 31.79 0.96
C SER A 71 8.31 31.70 -0.42
N ALA A 72 8.53 30.58 -1.15
CA ALA A 72 7.91 30.31 -2.43
C ALA A 72 6.42 29.88 -2.32
N VAL A 73 5.98 29.41 -1.17
CA VAL A 73 4.63 28.83 -0.98
C VAL A 73 3.51 29.75 -1.43
N PRO A 74 3.45 31.05 -1.10
CA PRO A 74 2.37 31.91 -1.56
C PRO A 74 2.28 32.05 -3.08
N ALA A 75 3.44 32.11 -3.76
CA ALA A 75 3.49 32.20 -5.23
C ALA A 75 3.10 30.91 -5.91
N LEU A 76 3.54 29.78 -5.38
CA LEU A 76 3.13 28.45 -5.86
C LEU A 76 1.63 28.21 -5.67
N ILE A 77 1.04 28.66 -4.55
CA ILE A 77 -0.43 28.61 -4.34
C ILE A 77 -1.15 29.41 -5.43
N ALA A 78 -0.63 30.56 -5.84
CA ALA A 78 -1.20 31.32 -6.95
C ALA A 78 -1.06 30.56 -8.30
N ALA A 79 0.09 29.92 -8.54
CA ALA A 79 0.37 29.15 -9.75
C ALA A 79 -0.48 27.88 -9.92
N VAL A 80 -1.11 27.36 -8.84
CA VAL A 80 -2.13 26.29 -8.94
C VAL A 80 -3.33 26.69 -9.81
N LYS A 81 -3.51 27.99 -10.07
CA LYS A 81 -4.57 28.55 -10.92
C LYS A 81 -4.06 29.06 -12.27
N ASP A 82 -2.83 28.70 -12.66
CA ASP A 82 -2.28 29.11 -13.95
C ASP A 82 -3.17 28.64 -15.11
N LYS A 83 -3.17 29.40 -16.19
CA LYS A 83 -3.89 29.04 -17.42
C LYS A 83 -3.40 27.73 -18.03
N ASP A 84 -2.10 27.48 -17.92
CA ASP A 84 -1.47 26.28 -18.43
C ASP A 84 -1.57 25.10 -17.44
N LYS A 85 -1.81 23.91 -17.98
CA LYS A 85 -2.01 22.68 -17.19
C LYS A 85 -0.71 22.24 -16.49
N TYR A 86 0.40 22.26 -17.19
CA TYR A 86 1.67 21.74 -16.67
C TYR A 86 2.23 22.66 -15.58
N VAL A 87 2.03 23.98 -15.73
CA VAL A 87 2.34 24.95 -14.67
C VAL A 87 1.53 24.66 -13.40
N ARG A 88 0.21 24.38 -13.55
CA ARG A 88 -0.62 24.02 -12.39
C ARG A 88 -0.12 22.75 -11.71
N GLU A 89 0.16 21.69 -12.48
CA GLU A 89 0.63 20.41 -11.96
C GLU A 89 2.02 20.55 -11.30
N GLY A 90 2.94 21.29 -11.93
CA GLY A 90 4.24 21.61 -11.35
C GLY A 90 4.15 22.36 -10.03
N ALA A 91 3.23 23.33 -9.94
CA ALA A 91 2.98 24.07 -8.70
C ALA A 91 2.41 23.16 -7.57
N VAL A 92 1.48 22.27 -7.91
CA VAL A 92 0.89 21.31 -6.95
C VAL A 92 1.97 20.34 -6.45
N THR A 93 2.80 19.81 -7.35
CA THR A 93 3.93 18.93 -6.98
C THR A 93 4.88 19.64 -6.01
N SER A 94 5.31 20.86 -6.37
CA SER A 94 6.24 21.65 -5.56
C SER A 94 5.67 22.04 -4.19
N LEU A 95 4.36 22.28 -4.10
CA LEU A 95 3.69 22.50 -2.81
C LEU A 95 3.69 21.24 -1.94
N GLY A 96 3.58 20.05 -2.54
CA GLY A 96 3.73 18.77 -1.86
C GLY A 96 5.16 18.59 -1.31
N ASP A 97 6.17 18.87 -2.14
CA ASP A 97 7.59 18.76 -1.76
C ASP A 97 7.96 19.73 -0.63
N LEU A 98 7.40 20.94 -0.64
CA LEU A 98 7.57 21.94 0.42
C LEU A 98 6.88 21.57 1.74
N ALA A 99 5.91 20.66 1.70
CA ALA A 99 5.15 20.16 2.84
C ALA A 99 4.62 21.26 3.80
N ASN A 100 4.14 22.40 3.26
CA ASN A 100 3.65 23.52 4.05
C ASN A 100 2.14 23.43 4.27
N LYS A 101 1.70 23.57 5.53
CA LYS A 101 0.27 23.53 5.91
C LYS A 101 -0.62 24.54 5.16
N ARG A 102 -0.09 25.68 4.71
CA ARG A 102 -0.84 26.67 3.91
C ARG A 102 -1.28 26.10 2.56
N ALA A 103 -0.61 25.05 2.06
CA ALA A 103 -0.95 24.40 0.79
C ALA A 103 -2.16 23.46 0.90
N ILE A 104 -2.60 23.06 2.10
CA ILE A 104 -3.64 22.03 2.29
C ILE A 104 -4.92 22.39 1.51
N LYS A 105 -5.50 23.58 1.73
CA LYS A 105 -6.74 23.99 1.04
C LYS A 105 -6.59 24.07 -0.48
N PRO A 106 -5.54 24.70 -1.05
CA PRO A 106 -5.27 24.63 -2.49
C PRO A 106 -5.13 23.21 -3.04
N LEU A 107 -4.46 22.30 -2.33
CA LEU A 107 -4.30 20.91 -2.73
C LEU A 107 -5.62 20.13 -2.67
N ILE A 108 -6.46 20.38 -1.67
CA ILE A 108 -7.83 19.84 -1.61
C ILE A 108 -8.67 20.32 -2.81
N GLN A 109 -8.55 21.58 -3.20
CA GLN A 109 -9.22 22.07 -4.40
C GLN A 109 -8.71 21.41 -5.68
N ALA A 110 -7.40 21.19 -5.79
CA ALA A 110 -6.81 20.46 -6.89
C ALA A 110 -7.26 18.98 -6.91
N LEU A 111 -7.42 18.35 -5.75
CA LEU A 111 -7.97 16.99 -5.62
C LEU A 111 -9.42 16.90 -6.14
N LYS A 112 -10.19 17.98 -6.04
CA LYS A 112 -11.57 18.10 -6.54
C LYS A 112 -11.64 18.54 -8.00
N SER A 113 -10.54 18.62 -8.70
CA SER A 113 -10.48 18.98 -10.12
C SER A 113 -11.22 17.96 -11.00
N GLY A 114 -11.79 18.40 -12.11
CA GLY A 114 -12.30 17.50 -13.14
C GLY A 114 -11.20 16.77 -13.95
N ASP A 115 -9.94 17.14 -13.76
CA ASP A 115 -8.79 16.55 -14.45
C ASP A 115 -8.15 15.45 -13.59
N GLU A 116 -8.13 14.22 -14.10
CA GLU A 116 -7.57 13.04 -13.41
C GLU A 116 -6.08 13.18 -13.09
N SER A 117 -5.29 13.77 -13.98
CA SER A 117 -3.87 14.02 -13.75
C SER A 117 -3.64 14.97 -12.57
N MET A 118 -4.46 16.02 -12.49
CA MET A 118 -4.43 16.98 -11.39
C MET A 118 -4.86 16.33 -10.06
N ARG A 119 -5.92 15.50 -10.06
CA ARG A 119 -6.35 14.76 -8.85
C ARG A 119 -5.23 13.89 -8.31
N ARG A 120 -4.56 13.13 -9.20
CA ARG A 120 -3.44 12.25 -8.84
C ARG A 120 -2.23 13.01 -8.30
N THR A 121 -1.92 14.15 -8.92
CA THR A 121 -0.82 15.01 -8.46
C THR A 121 -1.12 15.60 -7.09
N ALA A 122 -2.36 16.06 -6.87
CA ALA A 122 -2.81 16.59 -5.59
C ALA A 122 -2.81 15.53 -4.48
N GLU A 123 -3.23 14.30 -4.79
CA GLU A 123 -3.19 13.16 -3.86
C GLU A 123 -1.76 12.90 -3.37
N LYS A 124 -0.79 12.80 -4.31
CA LYS A 124 0.62 12.64 -3.96
C LYS A 124 1.15 13.79 -3.10
N ALA A 125 0.78 15.02 -3.43
CA ALA A 125 1.16 16.18 -2.65
C ALA A 125 0.60 16.15 -1.22
N LEU A 126 -0.67 15.71 -1.06
CA LEU A 126 -1.30 15.56 0.26
C LEU A 126 -0.67 14.43 1.08
N LEU A 127 -0.27 13.32 0.43
CA LEU A 127 0.50 12.25 1.08
C LEU A 127 1.82 12.77 1.66
N ASN A 128 2.53 13.63 0.92
CA ASN A 128 3.78 14.22 1.39
C ASN A 128 3.60 15.16 2.60
N LEU A 129 2.42 15.78 2.75
CA LEU A 129 2.12 16.61 3.91
C LEU A 129 1.86 15.80 5.19
N GLY A 130 1.41 14.55 5.05
CA GLY A 130 1.17 13.65 6.18
C GLY A 130 0.06 14.11 7.15
N GLU A 131 0.29 13.97 8.45
CA GLU A 131 -0.72 14.20 9.50
C GLU A 131 -1.50 15.54 9.43
N PRO A 132 -0.90 16.67 9.05
CA PRO A 132 -1.61 17.95 8.99
C PRO A 132 -2.84 18.02 8.10
N VAL A 133 -3.04 17.05 7.18
CA VAL A 133 -4.17 17.05 6.22
C VAL A 133 -5.43 16.39 6.77
N ILE A 134 -5.36 15.70 7.91
CA ILE A 134 -6.41 14.81 8.42
C ILE A 134 -7.76 15.52 8.51
N GLU A 135 -7.84 16.64 9.19
CA GLU A 135 -9.11 17.32 9.45
C GLU A 135 -9.84 17.72 8.15
N GLU A 136 -9.10 18.18 7.15
CA GLU A 136 -9.67 18.56 5.86
C GLU A 136 -10.09 17.31 5.04
N LEU A 137 -9.34 16.22 5.12
CA LEU A 137 -9.67 14.97 4.43
C LEU A 137 -10.87 14.26 5.04
N LEU A 138 -11.07 14.35 6.36
CA LEU A 138 -12.26 13.81 7.02
C LEU A 138 -13.55 14.44 6.46
N LEU A 139 -13.53 15.71 6.04
CA LEU A 139 -14.66 16.35 5.40
C LEU A 139 -14.96 15.75 4.01
N LEU A 140 -13.91 15.33 3.28
CA LEU A 140 -14.04 14.73 1.96
C LEU A 140 -14.61 13.31 1.96
N LEU A 141 -14.62 12.63 3.09
CA LEU A 141 -15.24 11.30 3.21
C LEU A 141 -16.77 11.34 2.96
N LYS A 142 -17.36 12.53 2.92
CA LYS A 142 -18.80 12.75 2.65
C LYS A 142 -19.03 13.37 1.27
N ASP A 143 -18.00 13.48 0.42
CA ASP A 143 -18.16 14.05 -0.92
C ASP A 143 -19.09 13.20 -1.78
N SER A 144 -19.86 13.84 -2.66
CA SER A 144 -20.75 13.13 -3.58
C SER A 144 -20.00 12.30 -4.62
N ASP A 145 -18.79 12.73 -5.01
CA ASP A 145 -17.93 12.02 -5.94
C ASP A 145 -17.18 10.89 -5.19
N TRP A 146 -17.44 9.66 -5.60
CA TRP A 146 -16.80 8.48 -4.99
C TRP A 146 -15.27 8.49 -5.17
N ASP A 147 -14.72 9.02 -6.27
CA ASP A 147 -13.28 9.09 -6.48
C ASP A 147 -12.62 10.03 -5.47
N ILE A 148 -13.29 11.14 -5.11
CA ILE A 148 -12.82 12.05 -4.05
C ILE A 148 -12.84 11.35 -2.69
N ARG A 149 -13.93 10.61 -2.38
CA ARG A 149 -14.00 9.81 -1.13
C ARG A 149 -12.90 8.76 -1.09
N TRP A 150 -12.68 8.05 -2.20
CA TRP A 150 -11.63 7.02 -2.32
C TRP A 150 -10.23 7.60 -2.06
N ARG A 151 -9.88 8.73 -2.70
CA ARG A 151 -8.58 9.39 -2.49
C ARG A 151 -8.42 9.89 -1.06
N ALA A 152 -9.48 10.42 -0.47
CA ALA A 152 -9.46 10.84 0.93
C ALA A 152 -9.19 9.65 1.87
N VAL A 153 -9.84 8.51 1.63
CA VAL A 153 -9.61 7.26 2.38
C VAL A 153 -8.16 6.81 2.26
N HIS A 154 -7.62 6.77 1.03
CA HIS A 154 -6.25 6.36 0.76
C HIS A 154 -5.22 7.23 1.48
N VAL A 155 -5.35 8.56 1.39
CA VAL A 155 -4.43 9.47 2.08
C VAL A 155 -4.56 9.36 3.60
N LEU A 156 -5.79 9.21 4.13
CA LEU A 156 -6.02 9.02 5.57
C LEU A 156 -5.39 7.74 6.10
N GLY A 157 -5.50 6.62 5.39
CA GLY A 157 -4.85 5.35 5.75
C GLY A 157 -3.34 5.52 5.86
N ALA A 158 -2.72 6.09 4.83
CA ALA A 158 -1.28 6.33 4.79
C ALA A 158 -0.74 7.22 5.94
N THR A 159 -1.60 8.04 6.56
CA THR A 159 -1.19 8.82 7.76
C THR A 159 -1.01 7.95 9.00
N LYS A 160 -1.58 6.74 9.02
CA LYS A 160 -1.63 5.81 10.17
C LYS A 160 -2.17 6.44 11.45
N ASN A 161 -2.95 7.51 11.33
CA ASN A 161 -3.46 8.24 12.49
C ASN A 161 -4.80 7.67 12.97
N LYS A 162 -4.86 7.26 14.22
CA LYS A 162 -6.05 6.65 14.83
C LYS A 162 -7.31 7.52 14.82
N LYS A 163 -7.18 8.85 14.71
CA LYS A 163 -8.34 9.74 14.56
C LYS A 163 -9.17 9.45 13.30
N ALA A 164 -8.54 8.87 12.27
CA ALA A 164 -9.23 8.49 11.05
C ALA A 164 -10.01 7.17 11.18
N CYS A 165 -9.75 6.35 12.22
CA CYS A 165 -10.30 5.00 12.32
C CYS A 165 -11.83 4.98 12.27
N GLU A 166 -12.52 5.67 13.18
CA GLU A 166 -14.00 5.72 13.21
C GLU A 166 -14.63 6.25 11.91
N PRO A 167 -14.15 7.37 11.33
CA PRO A 167 -14.62 7.81 10.02
C PRO A 167 -14.40 6.79 8.89
N LEU A 168 -13.27 6.07 8.89
CA LEU A 168 -12.97 5.03 7.91
C LEU A 168 -13.82 3.78 8.09
N ILE A 169 -14.13 3.38 9.34
CA ILE A 169 -15.08 2.31 9.64
C ILE A 169 -16.44 2.59 8.97
N ALA A 170 -16.91 3.83 9.01
CA ALA A 170 -18.14 4.21 8.33
C ALA A 170 -18.06 4.03 6.80
N ARG A 171 -16.87 4.09 6.21
CA ARG A 171 -16.66 3.88 4.75
C ARG A 171 -16.64 2.42 4.34
N LEU A 172 -16.55 1.47 5.26
CA LEU A 172 -16.80 0.05 4.95
C LEU A 172 -18.24 -0.20 4.46
N GLY A 173 -19.17 0.71 4.73
CA GLY A 173 -20.54 0.68 4.23
C GLY A 173 -20.80 1.63 3.05
N ASP A 174 -19.76 2.11 2.34
CA ASP A 174 -19.92 3.01 1.21
C ASP A 174 -20.66 2.33 0.05
N GLU A 175 -21.46 3.08 -0.70
CA GLU A 175 -22.16 2.58 -1.88
C GLU A 175 -21.21 2.09 -2.96
N ASN A 176 -20.03 2.73 -3.06
CA ASN A 176 -19.02 2.39 -4.07
C ASN A 176 -18.03 1.36 -3.51
N ARG A 177 -17.87 0.24 -4.22
CA ARG A 177 -16.97 -0.85 -3.82
C ARG A 177 -15.51 -0.43 -3.65
N TYR A 178 -15.01 0.48 -4.48
CA TYR A 178 -13.61 0.93 -4.40
C TYR A 178 -13.35 1.73 -3.11
N VAL A 179 -14.36 2.47 -2.63
CA VAL A 179 -14.27 3.17 -1.35
C VAL A 179 -14.30 2.18 -0.19
N ARG A 180 -15.16 1.12 -0.26
CA ARG A 180 -15.19 0.05 0.77
C ARG A 180 -13.86 -0.70 0.84
N GLU A 181 -13.31 -1.08 -0.35
CA GLU A 181 -12.02 -1.75 -0.49
C GLU A 181 -10.88 -0.90 0.13
N ALA A 182 -10.77 0.36 -0.29
CA ALA A 182 -9.78 1.28 0.26
C ALA A 182 -9.94 1.49 1.78
N ALA A 183 -11.17 1.50 2.28
CA ALA A 183 -11.43 1.63 3.72
C ALA A 183 -10.91 0.41 4.51
N ALA A 184 -11.06 -0.80 3.96
CA ALA A 184 -10.51 -2.00 4.58
C ALA A 184 -8.98 -1.95 4.63
N ILE A 185 -8.31 -1.58 3.51
CA ILE A 185 -6.86 -1.38 3.44
C ILE A 185 -6.40 -0.35 4.48
N ALA A 186 -7.01 0.83 4.47
CA ALA A 186 -6.65 1.93 5.37
C ALA A 186 -6.78 1.56 6.86
N LEU A 187 -7.79 0.77 7.20
CA LEU A 187 -7.99 0.29 8.58
C LEU A 187 -6.93 -0.74 8.98
N GLY A 188 -6.48 -1.58 8.05
CA GLY A 188 -5.33 -2.48 8.25
C GLY A 188 -4.05 -1.68 8.53
N GLU A 189 -3.74 -0.67 7.67
CA GLU A 189 -2.56 0.18 7.84
C GLU A 189 -2.53 0.94 9.18
N ILE A 190 -3.71 1.34 9.71
CA ILE A 190 -3.83 2.03 11.01
C ILE A 190 -3.63 1.07 12.19
N GLU A 191 -3.92 -0.22 12.01
CA GLU A 191 -3.77 -1.28 13.02
C GLU A 191 -4.54 -1.02 14.32
N ASP A 192 -5.70 -0.32 14.24
CA ASP A 192 -6.51 -0.07 15.42
C ASP A 192 -7.52 -1.19 15.68
N LYS A 193 -7.52 -1.73 16.90
CA LYS A 193 -8.40 -2.84 17.30
C LYS A 193 -9.90 -2.52 17.29
N SER A 194 -10.28 -1.25 17.21
CA SER A 194 -11.69 -0.85 17.07
C SER A 194 -12.25 -1.23 15.69
N ALA A 195 -11.38 -1.40 14.67
CA ALA A 195 -11.76 -1.82 13.33
C ALA A 195 -12.08 -3.32 13.21
N VAL A 196 -11.72 -4.15 14.19
CA VAL A 196 -11.83 -5.62 14.09
C VAL A 196 -13.27 -6.08 13.83
N GLU A 197 -14.24 -5.68 14.63
CA GLU A 197 -15.64 -6.09 14.44
C GLU A 197 -16.25 -5.56 13.11
N PRO A 198 -16.02 -4.30 12.71
CA PRO A 198 -16.39 -3.82 11.38
C PRO A 198 -15.77 -4.61 10.23
N LEU A 199 -14.48 -4.94 10.30
CA LEU A 199 -13.79 -5.73 9.29
C LEU A 199 -14.28 -7.18 9.24
N ILE A 200 -14.63 -7.78 10.40
CA ILE A 200 -15.28 -9.10 10.43
C ILE A 200 -16.63 -9.08 9.67
N LYS A 201 -17.39 -7.98 9.76
CA LYS A 201 -18.61 -7.82 8.95
C LYS A 201 -18.30 -7.69 7.48
N ALA A 202 -17.22 -6.98 7.12
CA ALA A 202 -16.76 -6.81 5.74
C ALA A 202 -16.30 -8.13 5.08
N LEU A 203 -15.99 -9.20 5.84
CA LEU A 203 -15.79 -10.55 5.30
C LEU A 203 -17.04 -11.11 4.61
N GLN A 204 -18.21 -10.49 4.77
CA GLN A 204 -19.46 -10.89 4.12
C GLN A 204 -19.87 -9.90 3.00
N ASP A 205 -18.99 -8.99 2.58
CA ASP A 205 -19.29 -8.06 1.49
C ASP A 205 -19.63 -8.80 0.20
N GLU A 206 -20.54 -8.24 -0.58
CA GLU A 206 -20.93 -8.80 -1.89
C GLU A 206 -19.72 -8.88 -2.85
N ASN A 207 -18.81 -7.90 -2.75
CA ASN A 207 -17.63 -7.77 -3.59
C ASN A 207 -16.45 -8.56 -3.01
N LYS A 208 -15.86 -9.43 -3.80
CA LYS A 208 -14.75 -10.28 -3.38
C LYS A 208 -13.50 -9.50 -2.96
N TYR A 209 -13.18 -8.39 -3.63
CA TYR A 209 -12.00 -7.60 -3.30
C TYR A 209 -12.14 -6.93 -1.93
N VAL A 210 -13.34 -6.48 -1.57
CA VAL A 210 -13.60 -5.99 -0.21
C VAL A 210 -13.39 -7.09 0.83
N ARG A 211 -13.84 -8.34 0.55
CA ARG A 211 -13.60 -9.48 1.44
C ARG A 211 -12.11 -9.84 1.56
N GLU A 212 -11.38 -9.80 0.44
CA GLU A 212 -9.92 -10.02 0.39
C GLU A 212 -9.19 -9.00 1.26
N GLU A 213 -9.48 -7.71 1.08
CA GLU A 213 -8.83 -6.64 1.85
C GLU A 213 -9.24 -6.64 3.33
N ALA A 214 -10.49 -6.96 3.64
CA ALA A 214 -10.91 -7.17 5.04
C ALA A 214 -10.14 -8.32 5.71
N THR A 215 -9.84 -9.38 4.95
CA THR A 215 -9.03 -10.51 5.42
C THR A 215 -7.61 -10.06 5.73
N THR A 216 -6.97 -9.33 4.81
CA THR A 216 -5.62 -8.79 4.97
C THR A 216 -5.55 -7.84 6.17
N ALA A 217 -6.48 -6.90 6.26
CA ALA A 217 -6.55 -5.96 7.38
C ALA A 217 -6.68 -6.65 8.75
N LEU A 218 -7.50 -7.72 8.84
CA LEU A 218 -7.63 -8.50 10.07
C LEU A 218 -6.33 -9.22 10.45
N ALA A 219 -5.56 -9.68 9.47
CA ALA A 219 -4.24 -10.27 9.69
C ALA A 219 -3.23 -9.22 10.20
N GLU A 220 -3.21 -8.02 9.60
CA GLU A 220 -2.34 -6.91 10.01
C GLU A 220 -2.62 -6.43 11.44
N ILE A 221 -3.91 -6.32 11.82
CA ILE A 221 -4.32 -5.92 13.19
C ILE A 221 -3.97 -6.98 14.23
N ARG A 222 -3.85 -8.25 13.86
CA ARG A 222 -3.44 -9.38 14.71
C ARG A 222 -4.27 -9.54 15.98
N ASP A 223 -5.57 -9.31 15.90
CA ASP A 223 -6.46 -9.53 17.05
C ASP A 223 -7.10 -10.92 17.02
N LYS A 224 -7.01 -11.67 18.12
CA LYS A 224 -7.54 -13.04 18.20
C LYS A 224 -9.04 -13.17 17.97
N ARG A 225 -9.81 -12.09 18.11
CA ARG A 225 -11.24 -12.08 17.77
C ARG A 225 -11.52 -12.42 16.31
N SER A 226 -10.55 -12.16 15.42
CA SER A 226 -10.65 -12.45 13.99
C SER A 226 -10.53 -13.94 13.64
N VAL A 227 -9.91 -14.77 14.48
CA VAL A 227 -9.57 -16.17 14.15
C VAL A 227 -10.82 -16.99 13.78
N SER A 228 -11.84 -17.01 14.65
CA SER A 228 -13.05 -17.80 14.38
C SER A 228 -13.86 -17.30 13.17
N PRO A 229 -14.02 -15.98 12.92
CA PRO A 229 -14.59 -15.46 11.68
C PRO A 229 -13.79 -15.84 10.43
N LEU A 230 -12.47 -15.76 10.47
CA LEU A 230 -11.59 -16.16 9.36
C LEU A 230 -11.71 -17.68 9.08
N ILE A 231 -11.78 -18.53 10.11
CA ILE A 231 -12.03 -19.96 9.92
C ILE A 231 -13.32 -20.21 9.12
N LYS A 232 -14.39 -19.46 9.37
CA LYS A 232 -15.63 -19.55 8.58
C LYS A 232 -15.43 -19.10 7.13
N ALA A 233 -14.60 -18.08 6.91
CA ALA A 233 -14.30 -17.55 5.59
C ALA A 233 -13.37 -18.45 4.74
N LEU A 234 -12.79 -19.54 5.31
CA LEU A 234 -12.16 -20.63 4.53
C LEU A 234 -13.13 -21.32 3.56
N HIS A 235 -14.43 -21.11 3.71
CA HIS A 235 -15.47 -21.64 2.81
C HIS A 235 -16.03 -20.60 1.83
N ASP A 236 -15.32 -19.48 1.62
CA ASP A 236 -15.74 -18.47 0.67
C ASP A 236 -15.85 -19.05 -0.74
N LYS A 237 -16.84 -18.55 -1.50
CA LYS A 237 -17.06 -18.95 -2.89
C LYS A 237 -15.90 -18.60 -3.81
N ASP A 238 -15.14 -17.53 -3.50
CA ASP A 238 -13.99 -17.08 -4.27
C ASP A 238 -12.71 -17.68 -3.70
N TRP A 239 -11.91 -18.29 -4.55
CA TRP A 239 -10.66 -18.94 -4.14
C TRP A 239 -9.61 -17.95 -3.64
N GLY A 240 -9.58 -16.71 -4.17
CA GLY A 240 -8.66 -15.67 -3.73
C GLY A 240 -8.91 -15.29 -2.27
N VAL A 241 -10.19 -15.19 -1.87
CA VAL A 241 -10.56 -14.99 -0.47
C VAL A 241 -10.14 -16.19 0.37
N ARG A 242 -10.43 -17.43 -0.05
CA ARG A 242 -10.00 -18.63 0.71
C ARG A 242 -8.48 -18.69 0.91
N TRP A 243 -7.72 -18.37 -0.15
CA TRP A 243 -6.27 -18.29 -0.09
C TRP A 243 -5.77 -17.21 0.87
N GLY A 244 -6.33 -16.01 0.77
CA GLY A 244 -6.02 -14.89 1.66
C GLY A 244 -6.31 -15.25 3.13
N VAL A 245 -7.47 -15.87 3.38
CA VAL A 245 -7.88 -16.35 4.72
C VAL A 245 -6.91 -17.39 5.28
N ALA A 246 -6.47 -18.36 4.46
CA ALA A 246 -5.48 -19.33 4.91
C ALA A 246 -4.18 -18.66 5.34
N ASN A 247 -3.68 -17.70 4.54
CA ASN A 247 -2.49 -16.92 4.89
C ASN A 247 -2.69 -16.10 6.18
N ALA A 248 -3.83 -15.41 6.33
CA ALA A 248 -4.18 -14.63 7.51
C ALA A 248 -4.18 -15.48 8.78
N LEU A 249 -4.77 -16.69 8.72
CA LEU A 249 -4.74 -17.64 9.82
C LEU A 249 -3.32 -18.11 10.18
N GLY A 250 -2.46 -18.24 9.15
CA GLY A 250 -1.04 -18.53 9.35
C GLY A 250 -0.30 -17.39 10.05
N GLU A 251 -0.65 -16.13 9.79
CA GLU A 251 -0.05 -14.96 10.44
C GLU A 251 -0.50 -14.79 11.89
N LEU A 252 -1.73 -15.22 12.20
CA LEU A 252 -2.26 -15.20 13.55
C LEU A 252 -1.72 -16.33 14.43
N GLU A 253 -1.16 -17.39 13.82
CA GLU A 253 -0.51 -18.52 14.46
C GLU A 253 -1.35 -19.20 15.59
N ASP A 254 -2.68 -19.09 15.51
CA ASP A 254 -3.55 -19.66 16.55
C ASP A 254 -3.83 -21.15 16.26
N PRO A 255 -3.51 -22.06 17.23
CA PRO A 255 -3.69 -23.50 17.03
C PRO A 255 -5.12 -23.94 16.74
N ILE A 256 -6.13 -23.15 17.04
CA ILE A 256 -7.54 -23.47 16.74
C ILE A 256 -7.79 -23.56 15.22
N ALA A 257 -6.92 -22.95 14.40
CA ALA A 257 -7.00 -22.99 12.96
C ALA A 257 -6.44 -24.29 12.34
N ILE A 258 -5.76 -25.15 13.10
CA ILE A 258 -5.09 -26.35 12.58
C ILE A 258 -6.07 -27.27 11.84
N ASP A 259 -7.14 -27.72 12.49
CA ASP A 259 -8.09 -28.66 11.86
C ASP A 259 -8.82 -28.02 10.64
N PRO A 260 -9.28 -26.76 10.66
CA PRO A 260 -9.79 -26.08 9.48
C PRO A 260 -8.76 -25.96 8.33
N LEU A 261 -7.51 -25.63 8.63
CA LEU A 261 -6.46 -25.54 7.61
C LEU A 261 -6.09 -26.90 7.01
N ILE A 262 -6.12 -27.98 7.80
CA ILE A 262 -5.94 -29.34 7.28
C ILE A 262 -7.06 -29.70 6.29
N LYS A 263 -8.30 -29.34 6.55
CA LYS A 263 -9.40 -29.51 5.57
C LYS A 263 -9.16 -28.73 4.30
N ALA A 264 -8.59 -27.53 4.40
CA ALA A 264 -8.24 -26.70 3.24
C ALA A 264 -7.08 -27.28 2.41
N LEU A 265 -6.33 -28.29 2.91
CA LEU A 265 -5.35 -29.05 2.10
C LEU A 265 -6.01 -29.88 1.00
N ASP A 266 -7.33 -30.06 1.02
CA ASP A 266 -8.11 -30.73 -0.03
C ASP A 266 -8.90 -29.76 -0.91
N ASP A 267 -8.66 -28.46 -0.81
CA ASP A 267 -9.31 -27.47 -1.66
C ASP A 267 -9.11 -27.78 -3.14
N GLU A 268 -10.13 -27.55 -3.96
CA GLU A 268 -10.07 -27.74 -5.40
C GLU A 268 -8.97 -26.91 -6.07
N VAL A 269 -8.68 -25.71 -5.51
CA VAL A 269 -7.69 -24.78 -6.03
C VAL A 269 -6.34 -25.02 -5.38
N ARG A 270 -5.32 -25.24 -6.19
CA ARG A 270 -3.96 -25.50 -5.73
C ARG A 270 -3.40 -24.39 -4.83
N TYR A 271 -3.61 -23.13 -5.18
CA TYR A 271 -3.12 -22.00 -4.39
C TYR A 271 -3.69 -21.98 -2.96
N VAL A 272 -4.95 -22.38 -2.78
CA VAL A 272 -5.55 -22.49 -1.44
C VAL A 272 -4.88 -23.61 -0.65
N ARG A 273 -4.62 -24.77 -1.25
CA ARG A 273 -3.87 -25.86 -0.60
C ARG A 273 -2.47 -25.43 -0.18
N GLU A 274 -1.74 -24.69 -1.04
CA GLU A 274 -0.43 -24.14 -0.74
C GLU A 274 -0.47 -23.12 0.40
N GLY A 275 -1.46 -22.22 0.40
CA GLY A 275 -1.69 -21.27 1.48
C GLY A 275 -1.97 -21.96 2.81
N ALA A 276 -2.81 -22.98 2.81
CA ALA A 276 -3.12 -23.77 4.01
C ALA A 276 -1.88 -24.51 4.55
N ALA A 277 -1.08 -25.11 3.68
CA ALA A 277 0.17 -25.78 4.07
C ALA A 277 1.19 -24.79 4.66
N SER A 278 1.34 -23.61 4.04
CA SER A 278 2.20 -22.54 4.55
C SER A 278 1.71 -22.00 5.90
N ALA A 279 0.40 -21.88 6.09
CA ALA A 279 -0.19 -21.48 7.36
C ALA A 279 0.09 -22.50 8.48
N LEU A 280 -0.09 -23.80 8.17
CA LEU A 280 0.23 -24.89 9.12
C LEU A 280 1.73 -24.95 9.45
N GLN A 281 2.61 -24.63 8.47
CA GLN A 281 4.04 -24.49 8.71
C GLN A 281 4.33 -23.35 9.68
N ARG A 282 3.68 -22.18 9.55
CA ARG A 282 3.85 -21.03 10.47
C ARG A 282 3.35 -21.36 11.87
N ILE A 283 2.21 -22.02 12.01
CA ILE A 283 1.73 -22.53 13.31
C ILE A 283 2.76 -23.51 13.92
N GLY A 284 3.43 -24.31 13.09
CA GLY A 284 4.59 -25.09 13.46
C GLY A 284 4.30 -26.29 14.38
N LYS A 285 5.07 -26.46 15.44
CA LYS A 285 5.04 -27.64 16.31
C LYS A 285 3.65 -28.08 16.83
N PRO A 286 2.70 -27.16 17.14
CA PRO A 286 1.34 -27.54 17.50
C PRO A 286 0.61 -28.37 16.43
N ALA A 287 0.91 -28.15 15.14
CA ALA A 287 0.26 -28.85 14.03
C ALA A 287 0.80 -30.28 13.79
N VAL A 288 2.01 -30.60 14.29
CA VAL A 288 2.74 -31.84 13.96
C VAL A 288 1.91 -33.09 14.23
N LYS A 289 1.30 -33.20 15.40
CA LYS A 289 0.51 -34.39 15.75
C LYS A 289 -0.63 -34.62 14.77
N LYS A 290 -1.37 -33.58 14.44
CA LYS A 290 -2.49 -33.63 13.49
C LYS A 290 -2.03 -33.93 12.08
N LEU A 291 -0.95 -33.33 11.62
CA LEU A 291 -0.36 -33.63 10.31
C LEU A 291 0.10 -35.08 10.19
N ILE A 292 0.69 -35.67 11.26
CA ILE A 292 1.03 -37.09 11.31
C ILE A 292 -0.22 -37.98 11.17
N GLU A 293 -1.29 -37.68 11.91
CA GLU A 293 -2.56 -38.38 11.81
C GLU A 293 -3.11 -38.33 10.35
N ASN A 294 -2.98 -37.19 9.68
CA ASN A 294 -3.45 -36.95 8.32
C ASN A 294 -2.55 -37.53 7.22
N LEU A 295 -1.42 -38.17 7.53
CA LEU A 295 -0.70 -39.01 6.56
C LEU A 295 -1.48 -40.28 6.17
N GLN A 296 -2.57 -40.59 6.85
CA GLN A 296 -3.48 -41.69 6.56
C GLN A 296 -4.86 -41.20 6.03
N ASP A 297 -5.00 -39.92 5.68
CA ASP A 297 -6.27 -39.36 5.20
C ASP A 297 -6.71 -40.05 3.89
N PRO A 298 -8.02 -40.24 3.64
CA PRO A 298 -8.54 -40.75 2.37
C PRO A 298 -8.06 -39.94 1.16
N SER A 299 -7.98 -38.60 1.26
CA SER A 299 -7.53 -37.70 0.19
C SER A 299 -6.00 -37.75 0.00
N ALA A 300 -5.56 -38.03 -1.22
CA ALA A 300 -4.14 -37.95 -1.56
C ALA A 300 -3.57 -36.53 -1.42
N ASN A 301 -4.40 -35.49 -1.65
CA ASN A 301 -3.98 -34.12 -1.45
C ASN A 301 -3.62 -33.86 0.01
N VAL A 302 -4.52 -34.26 0.94
CA VAL A 302 -4.28 -34.07 2.38
C VAL A 302 -3.01 -34.81 2.81
N ARG A 303 -2.85 -36.08 2.41
CA ARG A 303 -1.63 -36.84 2.74
C ARG A 303 -0.37 -36.18 2.20
N ARG A 304 -0.38 -35.78 0.92
CA ARG A 304 0.75 -35.13 0.25
C ARG A 304 1.15 -33.82 0.91
N TRP A 305 0.19 -32.92 1.14
CA TRP A 305 0.46 -31.64 1.76
C TRP A 305 0.82 -31.74 3.25
N SER A 306 0.27 -32.75 3.96
CA SER A 306 0.71 -33.06 5.32
C SER A 306 2.15 -33.52 5.37
N ALA A 307 2.58 -34.42 4.46
CA ALA A 307 3.98 -34.84 4.37
C ALA A 307 4.90 -33.65 4.07
N TRP A 308 4.57 -32.84 3.07
CA TRP A 308 5.32 -31.65 2.72
C TRP A 308 5.46 -30.68 3.90
N THR A 309 4.35 -30.38 4.59
CA THR A 309 4.32 -29.45 5.74
C THR A 309 5.15 -29.98 6.90
N LEU A 310 5.11 -31.28 7.17
CA LEU A 310 5.95 -31.91 8.21
C LEU A 310 7.44 -31.75 7.94
N GLY A 311 7.88 -31.88 6.69
CA GLY A 311 9.25 -31.58 6.28
C GLY A 311 9.64 -30.13 6.59
N LYS A 312 8.78 -29.18 6.20
CA LYS A 312 9.02 -27.73 6.44
C LYS A 312 9.04 -27.34 7.92
N ILE A 313 8.28 -28.04 8.78
CA ILE A 313 8.31 -27.82 10.23
C ILE A 313 9.61 -28.38 10.87
N LYS A 314 10.27 -29.35 10.23
CA LYS A 314 11.51 -29.98 10.69
C LYS A 314 11.41 -30.62 12.08
N ASP A 315 10.26 -31.24 12.41
CA ASP A 315 10.07 -31.93 13.68
C ASP A 315 10.40 -33.42 13.54
N GLN A 316 11.41 -33.88 14.23
CA GLN A 316 11.96 -35.27 14.14
C GLN A 316 10.90 -36.35 14.51
N ARG A 317 9.85 -35.98 15.24
CA ARG A 317 8.73 -36.90 15.55
C ARG A 317 8.03 -37.42 14.31
N ALA A 318 8.11 -36.70 13.17
CA ALA A 318 7.50 -37.09 11.90
C ALA A 318 8.26 -38.16 11.14
N ALA A 319 9.57 -38.32 11.38
CA ALA A 319 10.48 -39.15 10.56
C ALA A 319 9.94 -40.56 10.30
N LYS A 320 9.60 -41.33 11.34
CA LYS A 320 9.09 -42.69 11.17
C LYS A 320 7.80 -42.80 10.37
N TYR A 321 6.94 -41.78 10.42
CA TYR A 321 5.67 -41.76 9.71
C TYR A 321 5.88 -41.37 8.24
N LEU A 322 6.83 -40.48 7.96
CA LEU A 322 7.25 -40.11 6.60
C LEU A 322 7.95 -41.30 5.89
N ILE A 323 8.73 -42.10 6.61
CA ILE A 323 9.29 -43.37 6.06
C ILE A 323 8.16 -44.32 5.62
N ASN A 324 7.08 -44.42 6.38
CA ASN A 324 5.95 -45.25 5.97
C ASN A 324 5.23 -44.64 4.75
N ALA A 325 5.15 -43.29 4.63
CA ALA A 325 4.54 -42.62 3.52
C ALA A 325 5.31 -42.74 2.20
N LEU A 326 6.59 -43.21 2.20
CA LEU A 326 7.31 -43.60 1.00
C LEU A 326 6.67 -44.80 0.26
N GLN A 327 5.80 -45.54 0.94
CA GLN A 327 5.06 -46.69 0.38
C GLN A 327 3.61 -46.34 0.09
N ASP A 328 3.25 -45.04 0.05
CA ASP A 328 1.88 -44.63 -0.28
C ASP A 328 1.49 -45.08 -1.71
N LYS A 329 0.21 -45.32 -1.90
CA LYS A 329 -0.34 -45.67 -3.23
C LYS A 329 -0.27 -44.53 -4.25
N ASP A 330 -0.12 -43.27 -3.80
CA ASP A 330 -0.03 -42.08 -4.62
C ASP A 330 1.42 -41.62 -4.72
N SER A 331 1.94 -41.50 -5.94
CA SER A 331 3.33 -41.12 -6.20
C SER A 331 3.67 -39.69 -5.75
N GLY A 332 2.68 -38.80 -5.73
CA GLY A 332 2.87 -37.42 -5.22
C GLY A 332 3.06 -37.41 -3.71
N VAL A 333 2.43 -38.36 -2.98
CA VAL A 333 2.64 -38.54 -1.53
C VAL A 333 4.04 -39.11 -1.27
N GLN A 334 4.45 -40.15 -2.05
CA GLN A 334 5.80 -40.72 -1.96
C GLN A 334 6.87 -39.66 -2.14
N PHE A 335 6.75 -38.83 -3.20
CA PHE A 335 7.67 -37.74 -3.48
C PHE A 335 7.70 -36.69 -2.36
N ALA A 336 6.52 -36.28 -1.85
CA ALA A 336 6.45 -35.34 -0.75
C ALA A 336 7.13 -35.88 0.54
N ALA A 337 6.97 -37.18 0.81
CA ALA A 337 7.61 -37.81 1.95
C ALA A 337 9.13 -37.91 1.79
N GLU A 338 9.65 -38.20 0.59
CA GLU A 338 11.07 -38.19 0.27
C GLU A 338 11.69 -36.80 0.50
N VAL A 339 11.08 -35.76 -0.07
CA VAL A 339 11.50 -34.36 0.13
C VAL A 339 11.47 -33.99 1.61
N ALA A 340 10.41 -34.36 2.32
CA ALA A 340 10.25 -34.07 3.74
C ALA A 340 11.33 -34.73 4.60
N LEU A 341 11.74 -35.97 4.30
CA LEU A 341 12.81 -36.66 5.00
C LEU A 341 14.16 -35.98 4.76
N THR A 342 14.45 -35.55 3.54
CA THR A 342 15.66 -34.76 3.24
C THR A 342 15.71 -33.47 4.04
N GLU A 343 14.58 -32.74 4.13
CA GLU A 343 14.49 -31.49 4.92
C GLU A 343 14.68 -31.72 6.44
N LEU A 344 14.31 -32.91 6.94
CA LEU A 344 14.53 -33.29 8.35
C LEU A 344 16.00 -33.59 8.69
N GLU A 345 16.83 -33.98 7.71
CA GLU A 345 18.26 -34.29 7.90
C GLU A 345 19.12 -33.02 7.89
N GLU A 346 18.63 -31.91 7.28
CA GLU A 346 19.25 -30.57 7.26
C GLU A 346 19.00 -29.78 8.56
#